data_68f79dea482205ddc714508bc375d511
#
_entry.id   68f79dea482205ddc714508bc375d511
#
_cell.length_a   1.000
_cell.length_b   1.000
_cell.length_c   1.000
_cell.angle_alpha   90.00
_cell.angle_beta   90.00
_cell.angle_gamma   90.00
#
_symmetry.space_group_name_H-M   'P 1'
#
loop_
_entity.id
_entity.type
_entity.pdbx_description
1 polymer ?
#
loop_
_entity_poly.entity_id
_entity_poly.type
_entity_poly.pdbx_seq_one_letter_code
_entity_poly.pdbx_strand_id
1 'polypeptide(L)'
;MTLKEIRLGLVVVIIYLSIGSPTYTLFIYGGSMYSVLNENIQFVKGIGPKKAEKMARLGIFTVKDALYYFPRQFEDRSRQKKIFQLEEGEKTGVRVKIDRINSVSRRKFSITEFYVSDDTGKAKLVFFNKAYLRNTFRVGDIVKVFGSVKKNLGPVTELHNCEIEYDKLDKNTGIIVPV
;
A
#
# COMPACT_ATOMS: atom_id res chain seq x y z
N MET A 1 44.45 6.26 -15.75
CA MET A 1 43.20 5.50 -15.53
C MET A 1 42.17 6.11 -16.46
N THR A 2 41.90 5.46 -17.55
CA THR A 2 41.31 6.03 -18.77
C THR A 2 39.77 5.87 -18.75
N LEU A 3 39.12 6.99 -19.07
CA LEU A 3 37.67 7.21 -19.23
C LEU A 3 36.97 6.32 -20.31
N LYS A 4 37.32 5.04 -20.41
CA LYS A 4 36.77 4.12 -21.43
C LYS A 4 35.77 3.09 -20.93
N GLU A 5 35.39 3.09 -19.66
CA GLU A 5 34.45 2.10 -19.08
C GLU A 5 33.07 2.64 -18.74
N ILE A 6 32.69 3.81 -19.19
CA ILE A 6 31.32 4.33 -19.03
C ILE A 6 30.55 4.08 -20.34
N ARG A 7 30.46 2.84 -20.79
CA ARG A 7 29.69 2.45 -21.98
C ARG A 7 28.78 1.26 -21.80
N LEU A 8 28.44 0.93 -20.57
CA LEU A 8 27.30 0.10 -20.26
C LEU A 8 26.27 1.00 -19.55
N GLY A 9 25.37 1.57 -20.32
CA GLY A 9 24.27 2.36 -19.81
C GLY A 9 23.36 1.50 -18.95
N LEU A 10 23.68 1.46 -17.67
CA LEU A 10 22.84 0.84 -16.65
C LEU A 10 21.65 1.76 -16.42
N VAL A 11 20.52 1.48 -17.04
CA VAL A 11 19.27 2.20 -16.77
C VAL A 11 18.56 1.50 -15.63
N VAL A 12 18.57 2.15 -14.48
CA VAL A 12 17.77 1.72 -13.32
C VAL A 12 16.41 2.39 -13.42
N VAL A 13 15.38 1.63 -13.77
CA VAL A 13 14.00 2.12 -13.77
C VAL A 13 13.31 1.60 -12.52
N ILE A 14 13.01 2.48 -11.58
CA ILE A 14 12.22 2.16 -10.39
C ILE A 14 10.75 2.47 -10.72
N ILE A 15 9.98 1.44 -11.00
CA ILE A 15 8.53 1.59 -11.22
C ILE A 15 7.83 1.34 -9.89
N TYR A 16 7.24 2.39 -9.32
CA TYR A 16 6.33 2.29 -8.18
C TYR A 16 4.95 1.84 -8.68
N LEU A 17 4.69 0.55 -8.67
CA LEU A 17 3.34 0.04 -8.90
C LEU A 17 2.72 -0.28 -7.55
N SER A 18 2.02 0.70 -6.98
CA SER A 18 1.25 0.53 -5.75
C SER A 18 -0.05 -0.23 -6.05
N ILE A 19 0.05 -1.54 -6.20
CA ILE A 19 -1.11 -2.44 -6.20
C ILE A 19 -0.93 -3.38 -5.02
N GLY A 20 -1.27 -2.91 -3.82
CA GLY A 20 -1.51 -3.78 -2.66
C GLY A 20 -0.32 -4.27 -1.84
N SER A 21 0.93 -3.97 -2.21
CA SER A 21 2.11 -4.10 -1.34
C SER A 21 3.31 -3.38 -1.97
N PRO A 22 4.18 -2.73 -1.17
CA PRO A 22 5.37 -2.09 -1.70
C PRO A 22 6.43 -3.14 -2.04
N THR A 23 6.38 -3.69 -3.24
CA THR A 23 7.46 -4.51 -3.76
C THR A 23 8.31 -3.67 -4.69
N TYR A 24 9.51 -3.31 -4.22
CA TYR A 24 10.53 -2.68 -5.06
C TYR A 24 11.10 -3.74 -5.98
N THR A 25 10.94 -3.59 -7.28
CA THR A 25 11.61 -4.45 -8.24
C THR A 25 12.60 -3.61 -9.03
N LEU A 26 13.88 -3.82 -8.76
CA LEU A 26 14.99 -3.22 -9.52
C LEU A 26 15.22 -4.04 -10.79
N PHE A 27 15.09 -3.41 -11.95
CA PHE A 27 15.48 -4.00 -13.23
C PHE A 27 16.74 -3.35 -13.75
N ILE A 28 17.73 -4.20 -14.04
CA ILE A 28 18.95 -3.81 -14.72
C ILE A 28 18.81 -4.29 -16.16
N TYR A 29 18.65 -3.37 -17.10
CA TYR A 29 18.59 -3.68 -18.53
C TYR A 29 19.86 -3.18 -19.21
N GLY A 30 20.53 -4.08 -19.91
CA GLY A 30 21.66 -3.77 -20.82
C GLY A 30 21.14 -3.37 -22.20
N GLY A 31 20.69 -2.11 -22.35
CA GLY A 31 20.19 -1.60 -23.62
C GLY A 31 20.13 -0.07 -23.65
N SER A 32 19.94 0.50 -24.85
CA SER A 32 19.71 1.94 -24.97
C SER A 32 18.47 2.35 -24.18
N MET A 33 18.55 3.46 -23.44
CA MET A 33 17.44 4.02 -22.66
C MET A 33 16.15 4.18 -23.50
N TYR A 34 16.28 4.49 -24.78
CA TYR A 34 15.17 4.61 -25.71
C TYR A 34 14.42 3.30 -25.96
N SER A 35 15.13 2.14 -25.99
CA SER A 35 14.49 0.86 -26.22
C SER A 35 13.65 0.42 -25.02
N VAL A 36 14.14 0.65 -23.80
CA VAL A 36 13.43 0.31 -22.55
C VAL A 36 12.17 1.14 -22.37
N LEU A 37 12.22 2.43 -22.65
CA LEU A 37 11.05 3.32 -22.48
C LEU A 37 9.90 2.96 -23.43
N ASN A 38 10.21 2.50 -24.63
CA ASN A 38 9.20 2.13 -25.64
C ASN A 38 8.79 0.65 -25.57
N GLU A 39 9.36 -0.11 -24.63
CA GLU A 39 8.98 -1.50 -24.42
C GLU A 39 7.53 -1.61 -23.94
N ASN A 40 6.84 -2.66 -24.43
CA ASN A 40 5.46 -2.90 -24.03
C ASN A 40 5.42 -3.27 -22.54
N ILE A 41 4.49 -2.64 -21.82
CA ILE A 41 4.36 -2.75 -20.37
C ILE A 41 4.15 -4.19 -19.87
N GLN A 42 3.60 -5.08 -20.70
CA GLN A 42 3.37 -6.49 -20.35
C GLN A 42 4.66 -7.28 -20.11
N PHE A 43 5.80 -6.84 -20.65
CA PHE A 43 7.10 -7.51 -20.48
C PHE A 43 7.81 -7.08 -19.21
N VAL A 44 7.32 -6.08 -18.52
CA VAL A 44 7.83 -5.69 -17.21
C VAL A 44 7.50 -6.80 -16.19
N LYS A 45 8.52 -7.24 -15.44
CA LYS A 45 8.36 -8.28 -14.41
C LYS A 45 7.25 -7.92 -13.43
N GLY A 46 6.31 -8.85 -13.25
CA GLY A 46 5.15 -8.65 -12.39
C GLY A 46 3.91 -8.08 -13.11
N ILE A 47 4.04 -7.70 -14.39
CA ILE A 47 2.93 -7.28 -15.25
C ILE A 47 2.70 -8.35 -16.29
N GLY A 48 1.74 -9.25 -16.02
CA GLY A 48 1.29 -10.22 -17.02
C GLY A 48 0.16 -9.66 -17.89
N PRO A 49 -0.33 -10.43 -18.90
CA PRO A 49 -1.34 -9.98 -19.86
C PRO A 49 -2.59 -9.39 -19.24
N LYS A 50 -3.11 -10.00 -18.17
CA LYS A 50 -4.30 -9.51 -17.45
C LYS A 50 -4.10 -8.13 -16.80
N LYS A 51 -2.89 -7.83 -16.32
CA LYS A 51 -2.58 -6.51 -15.76
C LYS A 51 -2.35 -5.50 -16.88
N ALA A 52 -1.65 -5.89 -17.94
CA ALA A 52 -1.42 -5.06 -19.10
C ALA A 52 -2.75 -4.62 -19.75
N GLU A 53 -3.73 -5.53 -19.87
CA GLU A 53 -5.08 -5.19 -20.35
C GLU A 53 -5.76 -4.10 -19.51
N LYS A 54 -5.64 -4.20 -18.17
CA LYS A 54 -6.18 -3.17 -17.26
C LYS A 54 -5.46 -1.84 -17.43
N MET A 55 -4.14 -1.85 -17.61
CA MET A 55 -3.33 -0.66 -17.85
C MET A 55 -3.65 -0.03 -19.20
N ALA A 56 -3.89 -0.83 -20.23
CA ALA A 56 -4.32 -0.36 -21.54
C ALA A 56 -5.63 0.45 -21.49
N ARG A 57 -6.56 0.10 -20.59
CA ARG A 57 -7.79 0.88 -20.36
C ARG A 57 -7.53 2.28 -19.80
N LEU A 58 -6.37 2.50 -19.21
CA LEU A 58 -5.88 3.80 -18.72
C LEU A 58 -4.99 4.52 -19.74
N GLY A 59 -4.81 3.94 -20.93
CA GLY A 59 -3.93 4.49 -21.96
C GLY A 59 -2.44 4.17 -21.75
N ILE A 60 -2.12 3.21 -20.87
CA ILE A 60 -0.75 2.82 -20.55
C ILE A 60 -0.39 1.57 -21.34
N PHE A 61 0.42 1.69 -22.37
CA PHE A 61 0.87 0.60 -23.26
C PHE A 61 2.36 0.32 -23.11
N THR A 62 3.14 1.35 -22.79
CA THR A 62 4.61 1.27 -22.72
C THR A 62 5.11 1.63 -21.32
N VAL A 63 6.38 1.32 -21.06
CA VAL A 63 7.08 1.75 -19.84
C VAL A 63 7.05 3.28 -19.72
N LYS A 64 7.22 3.98 -20.84
CA LYS A 64 7.15 5.46 -20.90
C LYS A 64 5.78 5.95 -20.41
N ASP A 65 4.68 5.38 -20.92
CA ASP A 65 3.34 5.80 -20.52
C ASP A 65 3.14 5.63 -19.01
N ALA A 66 3.63 4.52 -18.44
CA ALA A 66 3.55 4.28 -17.01
C ALA A 66 4.32 5.31 -16.19
N LEU A 67 5.52 5.71 -16.65
CA LEU A 67 6.35 6.72 -15.97
C LEU A 67 5.73 8.12 -16.01
N TYR A 68 5.01 8.45 -17.07
CA TYR A 68 4.33 9.74 -17.23
C TYR A 68 2.88 9.71 -16.76
N TYR A 69 2.40 8.59 -16.23
CA TYR A 69 1.06 8.50 -15.68
C TYR A 69 1.06 9.06 -14.25
N PHE A 70 0.76 10.34 -14.14
CA PHE A 70 0.71 11.02 -12.85
C PHE A 70 -0.58 10.69 -12.10
N PRO A 71 -0.50 10.42 -10.78
CA PRO A 71 -1.69 10.19 -9.96
C PRO A 71 -2.57 11.44 -9.93
N ARG A 72 -3.88 11.21 -9.88
CA ARG A 72 -4.86 12.32 -9.83
C ARG A 72 -4.96 12.96 -8.45
N GLN A 73 -4.63 12.21 -7.42
CA GLN A 73 -4.68 12.65 -6.02
C GLN A 73 -3.51 12.06 -5.25
N PHE A 74 -3.16 12.75 -4.18
CA PHE A 74 -2.19 12.30 -3.19
C PHE A 74 -2.85 12.26 -1.82
N GLU A 75 -2.63 11.20 -1.05
CA GLU A 75 -3.03 11.11 0.35
C GLU A 75 -1.82 11.40 1.24
N ASP A 76 -1.96 12.41 2.10
CA ASP A 76 -0.97 12.67 3.15
C ASP A 76 -1.20 11.69 4.31
N ARG A 77 -0.34 10.68 4.41
CA ARG A 77 -0.36 9.68 5.49
C ARG A 77 0.66 9.97 6.59
N SER A 78 1.32 11.11 6.54
CA SER A 78 2.31 11.52 7.53
C SER A 78 1.68 11.80 8.88
N ARG A 79 0.45 12.29 8.88
CA ARG A 79 -0.29 12.64 10.10
C ARG A 79 -0.98 11.41 10.67
N GLN A 80 -0.65 11.08 11.91
CA GLN A 80 -1.31 10.04 12.67
C GLN A 80 -2.16 10.69 13.76
N LYS A 81 -3.43 10.32 13.84
CA LYS A 81 -4.35 10.76 14.88
C LYS A 81 -4.39 9.74 16.03
N LYS A 82 -4.78 10.16 17.18
CA LYS A 82 -5.17 9.29 18.29
C LYS A 82 -6.61 8.82 18.13
N ILE A 83 -6.97 7.69 18.73
CA ILE A 83 -8.31 7.12 18.59
C ILE A 83 -9.41 8.11 19.01
N PHE A 84 -9.18 8.90 20.09
CA PHE A 84 -10.17 9.89 20.55
C PHE A 84 -10.41 11.04 19.56
N GLN A 85 -9.45 11.30 18.65
CA GLN A 85 -9.53 12.38 17.65
C GLN A 85 -10.20 11.94 16.35
N LEU A 86 -10.62 10.67 16.27
CA LEU A 86 -11.22 10.13 15.04
C LEU A 86 -12.62 10.71 14.84
N GLU A 87 -12.87 11.21 13.64
CA GLU A 87 -14.16 11.75 13.21
C GLU A 87 -14.81 10.85 12.17
N GLU A 88 -16.15 10.78 12.20
CA GLU A 88 -16.89 9.94 11.25
C GLU A 88 -16.70 10.42 9.82
N GLY A 89 -16.48 9.47 8.89
CA GLY A 89 -16.34 9.72 7.46
C GLY A 89 -14.95 10.14 7.04
N GLU A 90 -14.03 10.46 7.97
CA GLU A 90 -12.66 10.82 7.61
C GLU A 90 -11.84 9.58 7.23
N LYS A 91 -10.81 9.81 6.42
CA LYS A 91 -9.79 8.84 6.07
C LYS A 91 -8.47 9.27 6.70
N THR A 92 -7.97 8.51 7.65
CA THR A 92 -6.83 8.92 8.47
C THR A 92 -5.98 7.75 8.92
N GLY A 93 -4.76 8.07 9.36
CA GLY A 93 -3.81 7.13 9.95
C GLY A 93 -3.89 7.11 11.47
N VAL A 94 -3.76 5.92 12.06
CA VAL A 94 -3.63 5.72 13.50
C VAL A 94 -2.48 4.76 13.80
N ARG A 95 -1.81 4.97 14.92
CA ARG A 95 -0.81 4.06 15.48
C ARG A 95 -1.40 3.38 16.70
N VAL A 96 -1.54 2.05 16.64
CA VAL A 96 -2.30 1.31 17.64
C VAL A 96 -1.64 -0.03 17.96
N LYS A 97 -1.97 -0.59 19.12
CA LYS A 97 -1.60 -1.94 19.55
C LYS A 97 -2.75 -2.89 19.30
N ILE A 98 -2.45 -4.10 18.82
CA ILE A 98 -3.44 -5.17 18.62
C ILE A 98 -3.70 -5.85 19.97
N ASP A 99 -4.95 -5.77 20.44
CA ASP A 99 -5.37 -6.42 21.69
C ASP A 99 -5.99 -7.79 21.44
N ARG A 100 -6.73 -7.95 20.34
CA ARG A 100 -7.40 -9.20 19.98
C ARG A 100 -7.65 -9.30 18.48
N ILE A 101 -7.58 -10.52 17.95
CA ILE A 101 -7.86 -10.83 16.55
C ILE A 101 -8.99 -11.85 16.49
N ASN A 102 -10.05 -11.51 15.77
CA ASN A 102 -11.14 -12.41 15.41
C ASN A 102 -11.15 -12.61 13.90
N SER A 103 -11.47 -13.82 13.46
CA SER A 103 -11.65 -14.07 12.04
C SER A 103 -12.79 -15.07 11.85
N VAL A 104 -13.78 -14.66 11.08
CA VAL A 104 -14.92 -15.50 10.69
C VAL A 104 -14.86 -15.71 9.19
N SER A 105 -14.75 -16.96 8.79
CA SER A 105 -14.76 -17.33 7.37
C SER A 105 -16.07 -18.04 7.04
N ARG A 106 -16.74 -17.60 5.99
CA ARG A 106 -17.93 -18.22 5.41
C ARG A 106 -17.66 -18.57 3.95
N ARG A 107 -18.50 -19.41 3.33
CA ARG A 107 -18.27 -19.91 1.95
C ARG A 107 -17.98 -18.84 0.90
N LYS A 108 -18.54 -17.63 1.03
CA LYS A 108 -18.42 -16.56 0.02
C LYS A 108 -17.56 -15.37 0.46
N PHE A 109 -17.29 -15.21 1.75
CA PHE A 109 -16.52 -14.08 2.27
C PHE A 109 -15.87 -14.43 3.61
N SER A 110 -14.81 -13.71 3.93
CA SER A 110 -14.19 -13.71 5.25
C SER A 110 -14.19 -12.31 5.84
N ILE A 111 -14.42 -12.23 7.14
CA ILE A 111 -14.27 -10.98 7.90
C ILE A 111 -13.19 -11.24 8.94
N THR A 112 -12.19 -10.38 8.95
CA THR A 112 -11.16 -10.38 9.99
C THR A 112 -11.26 -9.05 10.74
N GLU A 113 -11.42 -9.14 12.05
CA GLU A 113 -11.57 -8.00 12.95
C GLU A 113 -10.37 -7.95 13.88
N PHE A 114 -9.72 -6.79 13.94
CA PHE A 114 -8.69 -6.52 14.93
C PHE A 114 -9.25 -5.51 15.93
N TYR A 115 -9.25 -5.89 17.19
CA TYR A 115 -9.54 -4.99 18.30
C TYR A 115 -8.20 -4.37 18.70
N VAL A 116 -8.17 -3.06 18.68
CA VAL A 116 -6.93 -2.29 18.87
C VAL A 116 -7.13 -1.18 19.88
N SER A 117 -6.05 -0.77 20.50
CA SER A 117 -6.05 0.33 21.47
C SER A 117 -4.83 1.23 21.31
N ASP A 118 -4.99 2.46 21.77
CA ASP A 118 -3.89 3.36 22.09
C ASP A 118 -4.06 3.87 23.53
N ASP A 119 -3.28 4.87 23.90
CA ASP A 119 -3.35 5.54 25.21
C ASP A 119 -4.66 6.36 25.41
N THR A 120 -5.48 6.52 24.39
CA THR A 120 -6.66 7.39 24.40
C THR A 120 -8.00 6.65 24.24
N GLY A 121 -7.97 5.44 23.71
CA GLY A 121 -9.20 4.70 23.48
C GLY A 121 -9.02 3.34 22.82
N LYS A 122 -10.17 2.77 22.40
CA LYS A 122 -10.24 1.50 21.70
C LYS A 122 -10.96 1.67 20.38
N ALA A 123 -10.52 0.91 19.38
CA ALA A 123 -11.14 0.88 18.05
C ALA A 123 -11.19 -0.55 17.52
N LYS A 124 -11.96 -0.74 16.46
CA LYS A 124 -12.07 -2.01 15.73
C LYS A 124 -11.72 -1.79 14.27
N LEU A 125 -10.80 -2.57 13.75
CA LEU A 125 -10.43 -2.59 12.34
C LEU A 125 -11.17 -3.73 11.66
N VAL A 126 -11.84 -3.45 10.55
CA VAL A 126 -12.65 -4.44 9.83
C VAL A 126 -12.05 -4.66 8.44
N PHE A 127 -11.67 -5.91 8.18
CA PHE A 127 -11.07 -6.34 6.92
C PHE A 127 -11.96 -7.37 6.23
N PHE A 128 -12.35 -7.10 5.00
CA PHE A 128 -13.12 -8.03 4.16
C PHE A 128 -12.17 -8.81 3.24
N ASN A 129 -12.36 -10.14 3.18
CA ASN A 129 -11.60 -11.05 2.32
C ASN A 129 -10.08 -11.02 2.51
N LYS A 130 -9.62 -10.65 3.72
CA LYS A 130 -8.21 -10.59 4.10
C LYS A 130 -7.91 -11.55 5.27
N ALA A 131 -8.37 -12.80 5.20
CA ALA A 131 -8.16 -13.79 6.26
C ALA A 131 -6.67 -14.05 6.56
N TYR A 132 -5.77 -13.83 5.59
CA TYR A 132 -4.33 -14.00 5.74
C TYR A 132 -3.73 -13.07 6.82
N LEU A 133 -4.37 -11.93 7.12
CA LEU A 133 -3.89 -10.98 8.12
C LEU A 133 -3.79 -11.59 9.52
N ARG A 134 -4.67 -12.56 9.83
CA ARG A 134 -4.61 -13.32 11.10
C ARG A 134 -3.27 -14.05 11.28
N ASN A 135 -2.68 -14.51 10.19
CA ASN A 135 -1.40 -15.22 10.23
C ASN A 135 -0.18 -14.27 10.13
N THR A 136 -0.42 -13.05 9.65
CA THR A 136 0.63 -12.02 9.48
C THR A 136 0.88 -11.27 10.77
N PHE A 137 -0.18 -10.89 11.51
CA PHE A 137 -0.08 -10.07 12.70
C PHE A 137 -0.46 -10.87 13.96
N ARG A 138 0.07 -10.44 15.11
CA ARG A 138 -0.14 -11.08 16.41
C ARG A 138 -0.70 -10.08 17.43
N VAL A 139 -1.36 -10.61 18.45
CA VAL A 139 -1.74 -9.83 19.62
C VAL A 139 -0.49 -9.28 20.29
N GLY A 140 -0.50 -7.99 20.60
CA GLY A 140 0.64 -7.26 21.15
C GLY A 140 1.44 -6.46 20.13
N ASP A 141 1.30 -6.74 18.83
CA ASP A 141 1.98 -5.97 17.78
C ASP A 141 1.52 -4.52 17.76
N ILE A 142 2.48 -3.62 17.53
CA ILE A 142 2.21 -2.20 17.28
C ILE A 142 2.20 -2.00 15.77
N VAL A 143 1.11 -1.42 15.28
CA VAL A 143 0.85 -1.28 13.85
C VAL A 143 0.42 0.15 13.51
N LYS A 144 0.73 0.56 12.30
CA LYS A 144 0.16 1.73 11.65
C LYS A 144 -0.99 1.28 10.77
N VAL A 145 -2.10 1.95 10.89
CA VAL A 145 -3.32 1.65 10.14
C VAL A 145 -3.80 2.91 9.47
N PHE A 146 -4.14 2.81 8.20
CA PHE A 146 -4.78 3.88 7.45
C PHE A 146 -6.13 3.39 6.95
N GLY A 147 -7.22 4.11 7.25
CA GLY A 147 -8.56 3.64 6.90
C GLY A 147 -9.64 4.71 7.07
N SER A 148 -10.85 4.36 6.65
CA SER A 148 -12.02 5.23 6.77
C SER A 148 -12.73 4.98 8.09
N VAL A 149 -12.95 6.04 8.85
CA VAL A 149 -13.62 5.99 10.16
C VAL A 149 -15.12 5.85 9.98
N LYS A 150 -15.71 4.91 10.72
CA LYS A 150 -17.16 4.75 10.87
C LYS A 150 -17.50 4.73 12.34
N LYS A 151 -18.32 5.64 12.77
CA LYS A 151 -18.92 5.62 14.12
C LYS A 151 -20.26 4.91 14.02
N ASN A 152 -20.29 3.66 14.44
CA ASN A 152 -21.53 2.94 14.58
C ASN A 152 -22.25 3.42 15.87
N LEU A 153 -23.54 3.07 16.01
CA LEU A 153 -24.33 3.33 17.24
C LEU A 153 -23.76 2.63 18.50
N GLY A 154 -22.68 1.87 18.35
CA GLY A 154 -21.96 1.21 19.45
C GLY A 154 -20.84 2.07 20.04
N PRO A 155 -20.32 1.69 21.21
CA PRO A 155 -19.32 2.45 21.96
C PRO A 155 -17.91 2.39 21.32
N VAL A 156 -17.69 1.63 20.27
CA VAL A 156 -16.37 1.39 19.66
C VAL A 156 -16.33 1.97 18.27
N THR A 157 -15.40 2.87 18.03
CA THR A 157 -15.11 3.40 16.67
C THR A 157 -14.59 2.30 15.78
N GLU A 158 -15.11 2.19 14.57
CA GLU A 158 -14.65 1.23 13.55
C GLU A 158 -13.86 1.92 12.45
N LEU A 159 -12.82 1.26 11.97
CA LEU A 159 -12.11 1.67 10.76
C LEU A 159 -12.32 0.58 9.69
N HIS A 160 -12.74 1.01 8.52
CA HIS A 160 -13.02 0.18 7.35
C HIS A 160 -12.05 0.48 6.21
N ASN A 161 -11.96 -0.44 5.24
CA ASN A 161 -11.06 -0.33 4.08
C ASN A 161 -9.60 -0.07 4.49
N CYS A 162 -9.19 -0.71 5.59
CA CYS A 162 -7.91 -0.46 6.21
C CYS A 162 -6.75 -1.06 5.40
N GLU A 163 -5.68 -0.28 5.35
CA GLU A 163 -4.32 -0.75 5.10
C GLU A 163 -3.60 -0.81 6.45
N ILE A 164 -2.85 -1.88 6.68
CA ILE A 164 -2.16 -2.14 7.94
C ILE A 164 -0.72 -2.55 7.67
N GLU A 165 0.20 -1.97 8.42
CA GLU A 165 1.62 -2.28 8.36
C GLU A 165 2.24 -2.30 9.76
N TYR A 166 3.36 -3.04 9.92
CA TYR A 166 4.12 -2.96 11.15
C TYR A 166 4.68 -1.56 11.35
N ASP A 167 4.63 -1.08 12.59
CA ASP A 167 5.34 0.13 12.96
C ASP A 167 6.85 -0.15 13.03
N LYS A 168 7.49 -0.16 11.86
CA LYS A 168 8.94 -0.17 11.80
C LYS A 168 9.40 1.20 12.28
N LEU A 169 10.24 1.22 13.31
CA LEU A 169 10.89 2.42 13.87
C LEU A 169 11.86 3.09 12.87
N ASP A 170 11.52 3.13 11.60
CA ASP A 170 12.27 3.83 10.58
C ASP A 170 11.96 5.32 10.62
N LYS A 171 13.02 6.08 10.83
CA LYS A 171 13.07 7.51 11.18
C LYS A 171 12.55 8.48 10.11
N ASN A 172 11.98 8.03 9.00
CA ASN A 172 11.64 8.91 7.87
C ASN A 172 10.34 8.47 7.20
N THR A 173 9.19 8.85 7.79
CA THR A 173 7.96 8.56 7.06
C THR A 173 6.96 9.69 7.11
N GLY A 174 7.24 10.72 6.32
CA GLY A 174 6.16 11.43 5.65
C GLY A 174 5.87 10.66 4.36
N ILE A 175 4.88 9.77 4.34
CA ILE A 175 4.56 9.03 3.13
C ILE A 175 3.39 9.73 2.45
N ILE A 176 3.68 10.39 1.33
CA ILE A 176 2.67 10.83 0.38
C ILE A 176 2.41 9.65 -0.55
N VAL A 177 1.19 9.12 -0.54
CA VAL A 177 0.79 7.99 -1.38
C VAL A 177 -0.06 8.51 -2.54
N PRO A 178 0.27 8.17 -3.79
CA PRO A 178 -0.60 8.44 -4.93
C PRO A 178 -1.88 7.60 -4.85
N VAL A 179 -3.00 8.18 -5.17
CA VAL A 179 -4.32 7.54 -5.18
C VAL A 179 -4.89 7.51 -6.59
#